data_86805d6a1cfb810caf8771fd3b282596
#
_entry.id   86805d6a1cfb810caf8771fd3b282596
#
_cell.length_a   1.000
_cell.length_b   1.000
_cell.length_c   1.000
_cell.angle_alpha   90.00
_cell.angle_beta   90.00
_cell.angle_gamma   90.00
#
_symmetry.space_group_name_H-M   'P 1'
#
loop_
_entity.id
_entity.type
_entity.pdbx_description
1 polymer ?
#
loop_
_entity_poly.entity_id
_entity_poly.type
_entity_poly.pdbx_seq_one_letter_code
_entity_poly.pdbx_strand_id
1 'polypeptide(L)'
;MKSAISAIIGAIVLILFVNFVWSWGFCRFYVKPGNIAVVTAKEGDPLPSGEILAQEGQRGIQEKILGPGRHFLNPYKYDWEIKPQIVIPPGKVAVVTAKVGRNLPPGEFLAEAGQKGIWKTLLGPGTYALNPYGYEVDIEDATTIPIGYIGVVASLAGTGKPEGTFAKPGEKGVMRSILQPGLYYINPKSHQVDLIEIGVNQISLSGQGGGEVLTKNTIATSNQAMQEL
;
A
#
# COMPACT_ATOMS: atom_id res chain seq x y z
N MET A 1 26.89 -3.70 63.48
CA MET A 1 26.55 -4.48 62.27
C MET A 1 25.08 -4.38 61.91
N LYS A 2 24.11 -4.57 62.83
CA LYS A 2 22.65 -4.51 62.53
C LYS A 2 22.21 -3.15 61.94
N SER A 3 22.70 -2.02 62.48
CA SER A 3 22.39 -0.68 62.01
C SER A 3 22.93 -0.37 60.61
N ALA A 4 24.09 -0.88 60.25
CA ALA A 4 24.67 -0.72 58.92
C ALA A 4 23.87 -1.53 57.87
N ILE A 5 23.43 -2.73 58.23
CA ILE A 5 22.58 -3.56 57.37
C ILE A 5 21.22 -2.89 57.10
N SER A 6 20.57 -2.36 58.14
CA SER A 6 19.28 -1.65 57.98
C SER A 6 19.41 -0.36 57.15
N ALA A 7 20.51 0.36 57.26
CA ALA A 7 20.78 1.53 56.42
C ALA A 7 20.98 1.15 54.94
N ILE A 8 21.70 0.04 54.67
CA ILE A 8 21.87 -0.47 53.30
C ILE A 8 20.53 -0.90 52.70
N ILE A 9 19.71 -1.64 53.47
CA ILE A 9 18.38 -2.07 53.00
C ILE A 9 17.51 -0.84 52.72
N GLY A 10 17.50 0.18 53.60
CA GLY A 10 16.77 1.42 53.41
C GLY A 10 17.21 2.16 52.14
N ALA A 11 18.50 2.25 51.86
CA ALA A 11 19.04 2.85 50.65
C ALA A 11 18.61 2.08 49.39
N ILE A 12 18.62 0.76 49.40
CA ILE A 12 18.17 -0.07 48.28
C ILE A 12 16.66 0.17 48.01
N VAL A 13 15.83 0.15 49.04
CA VAL A 13 14.38 0.41 48.93
C VAL A 13 14.13 1.81 48.37
N LEU A 14 14.86 2.82 48.82
CA LEU A 14 14.74 4.19 48.31
C LEU A 14 15.12 4.25 46.83
N ILE A 15 16.21 3.62 46.39
CA ILE A 15 16.62 3.56 44.99
C ILE A 15 15.56 2.87 44.14
N LEU A 16 15.02 1.77 44.57
CA LEU A 16 13.95 1.04 43.86
C LEU A 16 12.67 1.89 43.77
N PHE A 17 12.32 2.60 44.83
CA PHE A 17 11.18 3.50 44.85
C PHE A 17 11.36 4.66 43.89
N VAL A 18 12.51 5.33 43.88
CA VAL A 18 12.84 6.42 42.95
C VAL A 18 12.79 5.91 41.48
N ASN A 19 13.37 4.73 41.21
CA ASN A 19 13.30 4.09 39.90
C ASN A 19 11.86 3.78 39.47
N PHE A 20 11.04 3.29 40.40
CA PHE A 20 9.62 3.03 40.14
C PHE A 20 8.87 4.32 39.77
N VAL A 21 9.02 5.36 40.62
CA VAL A 21 8.38 6.69 40.36
C VAL A 21 8.84 7.27 39.03
N TRP A 22 10.15 7.15 38.71
CA TRP A 22 10.70 7.59 37.44
C TRP A 22 10.09 6.84 36.26
N SER A 23 10.10 5.50 36.30
CA SER A 23 9.58 4.67 35.23
C SER A 23 8.09 4.88 34.98
N TRP A 24 7.29 4.93 36.05
CA TRP A 24 5.83 5.01 35.96
C TRP A 24 5.31 6.43 35.78
N GLY A 25 6.02 7.43 36.32
CA GLY A 25 5.61 8.84 36.26
C GLY A 25 6.07 9.53 34.96
N PHE A 26 7.32 9.33 34.56
CA PHE A 26 7.95 10.09 33.49
C PHE A 26 8.19 9.29 32.20
N CYS A 27 8.48 8.00 32.29
CA CYS A 27 8.80 7.19 31.11
C CYS A 27 7.57 6.55 30.46
N ARG A 28 6.44 6.52 31.15
CA ARG A 28 5.23 5.83 30.67
C ARG A 28 4.37 6.71 29.78
N PHE A 29 4.00 6.16 28.62
CA PHE A 29 2.96 6.73 27.78
C PHE A 29 2.03 5.64 27.23
N TYR A 30 0.87 6.03 26.72
CA TYR A 30 -0.14 5.11 26.23
C TYR A 30 -0.54 5.48 24.80
N VAL A 31 -0.45 4.50 23.89
CA VAL A 31 -0.92 4.62 22.50
C VAL A 31 -2.31 4.00 22.42
N LYS A 32 -3.32 4.81 22.07
CA LYS A 32 -4.70 4.35 21.93
C LYS A 32 -4.84 3.39 20.74
N PRO A 33 -5.82 2.45 20.78
CA PRO A 33 -6.19 1.66 19.59
C PRO A 33 -6.47 2.57 18.38
N GLY A 34 -6.05 2.13 17.19
CA GLY A 34 -6.15 2.94 15.96
C GLY A 34 -5.02 3.95 15.76
N ASN A 35 -4.08 4.06 16.69
CA ASN A 35 -2.91 4.92 16.59
C ASN A 35 -1.61 4.12 16.65
N ILE A 36 -0.54 4.76 16.23
CA ILE A 36 0.85 4.33 16.36
C ILE A 36 1.66 5.45 17.02
N ALA A 37 2.76 5.11 17.66
CA ALA A 37 3.74 6.11 18.06
C ALA A 37 5.00 5.96 17.21
N VAL A 38 5.40 7.06 16.60
CA VAL A 38 6.69 7.20 15.92
C VAL A 38 7.68 7.75 16.93
N VAL A 39 8.78 7.04 17.10
CA VAL A 39 9.81 7.36 18.09
C VAL A 39 10.99 8.04 17.42
N THR A 40 11.50 9.11 18.03
CA THR A 40 12.73 9.79 17.60
C THR A 40 13.79 9.64 18.68
N ALA A 41 14.91 9.01 18.36
CA ALA A 41 16.07 8.96 19.24
C ALA A 41 16.85 10.26 19.18
N LYS A 42 17.12 10.87 20.34
CA LYS A 42 17.91 12.11 20.50
C LYS A 42 19.41 11.84 20.53
N GLU A 43 19.79 10.63 20.93
CA GLU A 43 21.16 10.14 21.09
C GLU A 43 21.39 8.91 20.21
N GLY A 44 22.64 8.66 19.82
CA GLY A 44 23.06 7.52 19.01
C GLY A 44 23.95 7.92 17.85
N ASP A 45 24.34 6.93 17.06
CA ASP A 45 25.16 7.14 15.87
C ASP A 45 24.44 8.00 14.82
N PRO A 46 25.17 8.83 14.06
CA PRO A 46 24.55 9.63 13.01
C PRO A 46 23.97 8.73 11.91
N LEU A 47 22.87 9.19 11.33
CA LEU A 47 22.22 8.53 10.20
C LEU A 47 23.15 8.49 8.98
N PRO A 48 23.28 7.38 8.25
CA PRO A 48 24.01 7.35 6.99
C PRO A 48 23.41 8.31 5.96
N SER A 49 24.25 8.85 5.09
CA SER A 49 23.79 9.78 4.05
C SER A 49 22.78 9.12 3.11
N GLY A 50 21.62 9.75 2.94
CA GLY A 50 20.54 9.26 2.08
C GLY A 50 19.54 8.33 2.76
N GLU A 51 19.69 8.04 4.05
CA GLU A 51 18.67 7.37 4.86
C GLU A 51 17.78 8.40 5.57
N ILE A 52 16.50 8.06 5.74
CA ILE A 52 15.49 8.92 6.37
C ILE A 52 15.11 8.36 7.74
N LEU A 53 15.07 7.03 7.86
CA LEU A 53 14.72 6.32 9.09
C LEU A 53 15.96 5.73 9.74
N ALA A 54 16.03 5.90 11.05
CA ALA A 54 17.10 5.39 11.89
C ALA A 54 16.79 3.96 12.35
N GLN A 55 17.82 3.13 12.38
CA GLN A 55 17.77 1.82 13.01
C GLN A 55 18.09 1.94 14.51
N GLU A 56 17.94 0.83 15.22
CA GLU A 56 18.24 0.79 16.65
C GLU A 56 19.71 1.17 16.92
N GLY A 57 19.94 2.11 17.85
CA GLY A 57 21.25 2.68 18.14
C GLY A 57 21.61 3.93 17.35
N GLN A 58 20.85 4.28 16.33
CA GLN A 58 21.06 5.50 15.53
C GLN A 58 20.16 6.64 16.02
N ARG A 59 20.66 7.87 15.92
CA ARG A 59 19.92 9.09 16.22
C ARG A 59 19.02 9.45 15.03
N GLY A 60 17.75 9.78 15.32
CA GLY A 60 16.78 10.17 14.33
C GLY A 60 15.44 9.46 14.51
N ILE A 61 14.56 9.60 13.50
CA ILE A 61 13.25 8.97 13.48
C ILE A 61 13.44 7.48 13.30
N GLN A 62 13.01 6.70 14.28
CA GLN A 62 13.19 5.24 14.27
C GLN A 62 12.31 4.58 13.22
N GLU A 63 12.84 3.60 12.49
CA GLU A 63 12.07 2.79 11.54
C GLU A 63 10.96 2.02 12.24
N LYS A 64 11.28 1.49 13.43
CA LYS A 64 10.35 0.72 14.25
C LYS A 64 9.33 1.64 14.91
N ILE A 65 8.07 1.45 14.57
CA ILE A 65 6.94 2.12 15.20
C ILE A 65 6.42 1.31 16.39
N LEU A 66 5.79 1.99 17.35
CA LEU A 66 5.13 1.35 18.49
C LEU A 66 3.63 1.30 18.24
N GLY A 67 3.05 0.12 18.35
CA GLY A 67 1.62 -0.13 18.20
C GLY A 67 0.81 0.32 19.42
N PRO A 68 -0.52 0.07 19.40
CA PRO A 68 -1.38 0.35 20.54
C PRO A 68 -0.92 -0.37 21.80
N GLY A 69 -1.02 0.33 22.92
CA GLY A 69 -0.63 -0.24 24.21
C GLY A 69 0.14 0.74 25.09
N ARG A 70 0.67 0.18 26.17
CA ARG A 70 1.46 0.90 27.16
C ARG A 70 2.94 0.70 26.86
N HIS A 71 3.67 1.83 26.75
CA HIS A 71 5.09 1.84 26.43
C HIS A 71 5.86 2.63 27.49
N PHE A 72 7.14 2.30 27.61
CA PHE A 72 8.07 2.94 28.54
C PHE A 72 9.29 3.39 27.76
N LEU A 73 9.47 4.69 27.59
CA LEU A 73 10.63 5.30 26.96
C LEU A 73 11.18 6.41 27.85
N ASN A 74 12.50 6.50 27.92
CA ASN A 74 13.15 7.57 28.65
C ASN A 74 13.02 8.90 27.85
N PRO A 75 12.32 9.93 28.36
CA PRO A 75 12.07 11.17 27.66
C PRO A 75 13.33 12.02 27.41
N TYR A 76 14.43 11.76 28.11
CA TYR A 76 15.73 12.39 27.83
C TYR A 76 16.36 11.83 26.55
N LYS A 77 16.18 10.52 26.28
CA LYS A 77 16.78 9.85 25.12
C LYS A 77 15.87 9.80 23.91
N TYR A 78 14.56 9.78 24.13
CA TYR A 78 13.57 9.58 23.08
C TYR A 78 12.49 10.65 23.14
N ASP A 79 12.02 11.01 21.99
CA ASP A 79 10.77 11.73 21.79
C ASP A 79 9.79 10.82 21.04
N TRP A 80 8.49 11.10 21.13
CA TRP A 80 7.49 10.31 20.41
C TRP A 80 6.32 11.16 19.97
N GLU A 81 5.82 10.84 18.79
CA GLU A 81 4.65 11.46 18.19
C GLU A 81 3.58 10.41 17.93
N ILE A 82 2.35 10.67 18.34
CA ILE A 82 1.21 9.76 18.10
C ILE A 82 0.56 10.14 16.78
N LYS A 83 0.50 9.18 15.85
CA LYS A 83 -0.13 9.30 14.53
C LYS A 83 -1.25 8.26 14.40
N PRO A 84 -2.31 8.55 13.62
CA PRO A 84 -3.32 7.54 13.32
C PRO A 84 -2.76 6.44 12.45
N GLN A 85 -3.28 5.23 12.61
CA GLN A 85 -3.07 4.14 11.66
C GLN A 85 -3.78 4.45 10.34
N ILE A 86 -3.28 3.88 9.25
CA ILE A 86 -3.88 4.02 7.93
C ILE A 86 -5.07 3.06 7.85
N VAL A 87 -6.26 3.60 7.64
CA VAL A 87 -7.50 2.82 7.47
C VAL A 87 -7.91 2.88 6.01
N ILE A 88 -7.98 1.72 5.37
CA ILE A 88 -8.42 1.58 3.98
C ILE A 88 -9.84 1.01 4.02
N PRO A 89 -10.86 1.79 3.60
CA PRO A 89 -12.24 1.32 3.61
C PRO A 89 -12.50 0.30 2.49
N PRO A 90 -13.56 -0.51 2.60
CA PRO A 90 -14.00 -1.39 1.52
C PRO A 90 -14.23 -0.62 0.21
N GLY A 91 -13.87 -1.21 -0.92
CA GLY A 91 -13.95 -0.58 -2.24
C GLY A 91 -12.81 0.37 -2.58
N LYS A 92 -11.81 0.47 -1.71
CA LYS A 92 -10.59 1.24 -1.96
C LYS A 92 -9.33 0.38 -1.85
N VAL A 93 -8.27 0.83 -2.49
CA VAL A 93 -6.91 0.28 -2.41
C VAL A 93 -5.95 1.36 -1.97
N ALA A 94 -4.84 0.98 -1.38
CA ALA A 94 -3.77 1.91 -1.15
C ALA A 94 -2.51 1.50 -1.90
N VAL A 95 -1.94 2.47 -2.60
CA VAL A 95 -0.63 2.39 -3.21
C VAL A 95 0.37 2.97 -2.24
N VAL A 96 1.39 2.19 -1.88
CA VAL A 96 2.44 2.61 -0.97
C VAL A 96 3.68 3.00 -1.76
N THR A 97 4.21 4.17 -1.46
CA THR A 97 5.51 4.63 -1.97
C THR A 97 6.51 4.64 -0.82
N ALA A 98 7.48 3.74 -0.88
CA ALA A 98 8.56 3.68 0.10
C ALA A 98 9.64 4.71 -0.21
N LYS A 99 9.95 5.57 0.75
CA LYS A 99 11.06 6.54 0.71
C LYS A 99 12.35 5.94 1.27
N VAL A 100 12.25 4.75 1.86
CA VAL A 100 13.32 4.03 2.54
C VAL A 100 13.59 2.67 1.91
N GLY A 101 14.80 2.14 2.11
CA GLY A 101 15.21 0.86 1.57
C GLY A 101 16.25 0.98 0.47
N ARG A 102 16.54 -0.12 -0.21
CA ARG A 102 17.52 -0.19 -1.30
C ARG A 102 16.97 0.49 -2.57
N ASN A 103 17.83 1.08 -3.34
CA ASN A 103 17.43 1.63 -4.64
C ASN A 103 16.94 0.51 -5.57
N LEU A 104 15.97 0.85 -6.43
CA LEU A 104 15.49 -0.04 -7.48
C LEU A 104 16.62 -0.39 -8.47
N PRO A 105 16.67 -1.64 -8.96
CA PRO A 105 17.52 -1.99 -10.08
C PRO A 105 17.19 -1.16 -11.33
N PRO A 106 18.17 -0.89 -12.20
CA PRO A 106 17.91 -0.19 -13.46
C PRO A 106 16.87 -0.93 -14.30
N GLY A 107 15.86 -0.21 -14.78
CA GLY A 107 14.77 -0.75 -15.61
C GLY A 107 13.55 -1.28 -14.84
N GLU A 108 13.59 -1.36 -13.53
CA GLU A 108 12.40 -1.65 -12.71
C GLU A 108 11.68 -0.36 -12.34
N PHE A 109 10.35 -0.41 -12.33
CA PHE A 109 9.47 0.73 -11.99
C PHE A 109 8.70 0.51 -10.69
N LEU A 110 8.56 -0.74 -10.26
CA LEU A 110 7.83 -1.13 -9.06
C LEU A 110 8.78 -1.75 -8.05
N ALA A 111 8.66 -1.29 -6.82
CA ALA A 111 9.47 -1.74 -5.70
C ALA A 111 8.90 -3.01 -5.07
N GLU A 112 9.76 -3.92 -4.69
CA GLU A 112 9.47 -5.02 -3.78
C GLU A 112 9.72 -4.60 -2.33
N ALA A 113 9.39 -5.47 -1.39
CA ALA A 113 9.63 -5.21 0.02
C ALA A 113 11.11 -4.89 0.31
N GLY A 114 11.37 -3.77 0.99
CA GLY A 114 12.71 -3.30 1.31
C GLY A 114 13.42 -2.50 0.21
N GLN A 115 12.70 -2.14 -0.86
CA GLN A 115 13.18 -1.24 -1.92
C GLN A 115 12.47 0.11 -1.86
N LYS A 116 13.16 1.18 -2.28
CA LYS A 116 12.59 2.52 -2.46
C LYS A 116 11.75 2.56 -3.73
N GLY A 117 10.58 3.17 -3.66
CA GLY A 117 9.71 3.36 -4.82
C GLY A 117 8.27 2.91 -4.57
N ILE A 118 7.49 2.89 -5.64
CA ILE A 118 6.09 2.48 -5.60
C ILE A 118 6.02 0.96 -5.45
N TRP A 119 5.35 0.49 -4.41
CA TRP A 119 5.22 -0.94 -4.16
C TRP A 119 4.40 -1.63 -5.26
N LYS A 120 4.89 -2.79 -5.68
CA LYS A 120 4.18 -3.69 -6.58
C LYS A 120 2.89 -4.22 -5.94
N THR A 121 2.95 -4.50 -4.65
CA THR A 121 1.84 -5.04 -3.88
C THR A 121 0.96 -3.92 -3.36
N LEU A 122 -0.33 -4.00 -3.63
CA LEU A 122 -1.34 -3.10 -3.07
C LEU A 122 -1.72 -3.51 -1.65
N LEU A 123 -2.11 -2.52 -0.85
CA LEU A 123 -2.82 -2.76 0.39
C LEU A 123 -4.33 -2.71 0.12
N GLY A 124 -5.02 -3.80 0.41
CA GLY A 124 -6.48 -3.89 0.34
C GLY A 124 -7.16 -3.26 1.56
N PRO A 125 -8.50 -3.38 1.67
CA PRO A 125 -9.25 -2.90 2.82
C PRO A 125 -8.71 -3.47 4.14
N GLY A 126 -8.52 -2.59 5.12
CA GLY A 126 -7.95 -2.96 6.41
C GLY A 126 -7.30 -1.80 7.15
N THR A 127 -6.66 -2.12 8.28
CA THR A 127 -5.92 -1.14 9.08
C THR A 127 -4.44 -1.50 9.08
N TYR A 128 -3.60 -0.53 8.73
CA TYR A 128 -2.16 -0.73 8.55
C TYR A 128 -1.36 0.24 9.40
N ALA A 129 -0.33 -0.29 10.01
CA ALA A 129 0.62 0.47 10.78
C ALA A 129 1.89 0.67 9.93
N LEU A 130 2.03 1.83 9.32
CA LEU A 130 3.21 2.23 8.53
C LEU A 130 3.79 3.51 9.10
N ASN A 131 5.11 3.64 9.07
CA ASN A 131 5.79 4.85 9.50
C ASN A 131 5.58 5.96 8.45
N PRO A 132 4.85 7.06 8.76
CA PRO A 132 4.50 8.08 7.77
C PRO A 132 5.70 8.87 7.25
N TYR A 133 6.85 8.79 7.92
CA TYR A 133 8.08 9.43 7.45
C TYR A 133 8.82 8.60 6.39
N GLY A 134 8.66 7.27 6.45
CA GLY A 134 9.29 6.36 5.49
C GLY A 134 8.38 5.90 4.36
N TYR A 135 7.07 6.03 4.54
CA TYR A 135 6.08 5.51 3.59
C TYR A 135 4.99 6.55 3.35
N GLU A 136 4.74 6.81 2.08
CA GLU A 136 3.61 7.61 1.62
C GLU A 136 2.53 6.67 1.10
N VAL A 137 1.27 6.95 1.43
CA VAL A 137 0.16 6.04 1.12
C VAL A 137 -0.94 6.82 0.42
N ASP A 138 -1.15 6.51 -0.85
CA ASP A 138 -2.21 7.06 -1.69
C ASP A 138 -3.40 6.09 -1.69
N ILE A 139 -4.56 6.55 -1.20
CA ILE A 139 -5.80 5.76 -1.17
C ILE A 139 -6.61 6.10 -2.41
N GLU A 140 -6.81 5.09 -3.27
CA GLU A 140 -7.51 5.20 -4.56
C GLU A 140 -8.76 4.30 -4.54
N ASP A 141 -9.71 4.60 -5.42
CA ASP A 141 -10.89 3.75 -5.59
C ASP A 141 -10.52 2.45 -6.33
N ALA A 142 -11.10 1.34 -5.90
CA ALA A 142 -10.97 0.09 -6.62
C ALA A 142 -11.67 0.17 -7.98
N THR A 143 -11.10 -0.47 -8.99
CA THR A 143 -11.64 -0.46 -10.35
C THR A 143 -12.95 -1.26 -10.40
N THR A 144 -14.06 -0.56 -10.68
CA THR A 144 -15.37 -1.18 -10.84
C THR A 144 -15.71 -1.30 -12.32
N ILE A 145 -16.05 -2.51 -12.76
CA ILE A 145 -16.51 -2.78 -14.12
C ILE A 145 -18.02 -3.06 -14.03
N PRO A 146 -18.86 -2.15 -14.59
CA PRO A 146 -20.31 -2.32 -14.53
C PRO A 146 -20.77 -3.44 -15.47
N ILE A 147 -21.99 -3.90 -15.24
CA ILE A 147 -22.66 -4.88 -16.14
C ILE A 147 -22.82 -4.24 -17.52
N GLY A 148 -22.53 -4.99 -18.58
CA GLY A 148 -22.53 -4.50 -19.96
C GLY A 148 -21.19 -3.94 -20.43
N TYR A 149 -20.15 -3.96 -19.58
CA TYR A 149 -18.79 -3.55 -19.92
C TYR A 149 -17.78 -4.65 -19.64
N ILE A 150 -16.66 -4.61 -20.35
CA ILE A 150 -15.46 -5.35 -20.05
C ILE A 150 -14.31 -4.38 -19.80
N GLY A 151 -13.37 -4.77 -18.94
CA GLY A 151 -12.15 -4.04 -18.71
C GLY A 151 -11.00 -4.59 -19.53
N VAL A 152 -10.35 -3.74 -20.30
CA VAL A 152 -9.08 -4.05 -20.98
C VAL A 152 -7.94 -3.47 -20.16
N VAL A 153 -7.02 -4.32 -19.72
CA VAL A 153 -5.91 -3.93 -18.86
C VAL A 153 -4.68 -3.62 -19.71
N ALA A 154 -4.11 -2.45 -19.51
CA ALA A 154 -2.82 -2.08 -20.05
C ALA A 154 -1.78 -1.92 -18.93
N SER A 155 -0.69 -2.67 -18.98
CA SER A 155 0.46 -2.47 -18.09
C SER A 155 1.24 -1.24 -18.51
N LEU A 156 1.44 -0.30 -17.58
CA LEU A 156 2.22 0.92 -17.76
C LEU A 156 3.71 0.70 -17.43
N ALA A 157 4.01 -0.37 -16.69
CA ALA A 157 5.33 -0.72 -16.22
C ALA A 157 5.80 -2.07 -16.80
N GLY A 158 7.10 -2.21 -17.01
CA GLY A 158 7.70 -3.45 -17.50
C GLY A 158 8.60 -3.24 -18.71
N THR A 159 9.12 -4.34 -19.23
CA THR A 159 9.98 -4.34 -20.42
C THR A 159 9.18 -4.08 -21.69
N GLY A 160 9.84 -3.51 -22.71
CA GLY A 160 9.23 -3.33 -24.03
C GLY A 160 8.89 -4.69 -24.69
N LYS A 161 7.79 -4.72 -25.42
CA LYS A 161 7.34 -5.89 -26.18
C LYS A 161 7.42 -5.62 -27.70
N PRO A 162 7.42 -6.67 -28.55
CA PRO A 162 7.29 -6.51 -30.01
C PRO A 162 5.96 -5.85 -30.38
N GLU A 163 5.96 -5.01 -31.40
CA GLU A 163 4.75 -4.38 -31.92
C GLU A 163 3.73 -5.44 -32.40
N GLY A 164 2.43 -5.12 -32.26
CA GLY A 164 1.34 -5.99 -32.66
C GLY A 164 1.07 -7.20 -31.77
N THR A 165 1.78 -7.37 -30.65
CA THR A 165 1.56 -8.48 -29.70
C THR A 165 0.91 -7.99 -28.41
N PHE A 166 0.24 -8.88 -27.68
CA PHE A 166 -0.23 -8.62 -26.34
C PHE A 166 0.92 -8.69 -25.34
N ALA A 167 0.85 -7.86 -24.29
CA ALA A 167 1.82 -7.86 -23.21
C ALA A 167 1.66 -9.12 -22.34
N LYS A 168 2.78 -9.73 -22.00
CA LYS A 168 2.88 -10.78 -20.99
C LYS A 168 3.09 -10.15 -19.59
N PRO A 169 2.94 -10.92 -18.50
CA PRO A 169 3.30 -10.44 -17.18
C PRO A 169 4.75 -9.91 -17.13
N GLY A 170 4.93 -8.67 -16.70
CA GLY A 170 6.23 -7.98 -16.68
C GLY A 170 6.58 -7.19 -17.95
N GLU A 171 5.72 -7.22 -18.98
CA GLU A 171 5.86 -6.41 -20.18
C GLU A 171 4.90 -5.21 -20.16
N LYS A 172 5.32 -4.10 -20.77
CA LYS A 172 4.49 -2.90 -20.94
C LYS A 172 3.57 -3.06 -22.15
N GLY A 173 2.28 -2.73 -21.98
CA GLY A 173 1.29 -2.71 -23.05
C GLY A 173 -0.02 -3.40 -22.70
N VAL A 174 -0.89 -3.55 -23.68
CA VAL A 174 -2.21 -4.15 -23.52
C VAL A 174 -2.09 -5.65 -23.25
N MET A 175 -2.71 -6.11 -22.17
CA MET A 175 -2.74 -7.53 -21.79
C MET A 175 -3.84 -8.27 -22.57
N ARG A 176 -3.62 -9.55 -22.82
CA ARG A 176 -4.62 -10.39 -23.52
C ARG A 176 -5.85 -10.70 -22.65
N SER A 177 -5.67 -10.72 -21.34
CA SER A 177 -6.76 -11.00 -20.40
C SER A 177 -7.70 -9.80 -20.29
N ILE A 178 -9.01 -10.08 -20.37
CA ILE A 178 -10.07 -9.12 -20.15
C ILE A 178 -10.68 -9.32 -18.77
N LEU A 179 -11.12 -8.24 -18.14
CA LEU A 179 -11.83 -8.26 -16.87
C LEU A 179 -13.34 -8.26 -17.13
N GLN A 180 -14.05 -9.18 -16.49
CA GLN A 180 -15.51 -9.26 -16.51
C GLN A 180 -16.12 -8.21 -15.56
N PRO A 181 -17.45 -7.97 -15.59
CA PRO A 181 -18.11 -7.12 -14.62
C PRO A 181 -17.79 -7.55 -13.17
N GLY A 182 -17.41 -6.56 -12.34
CA GLY A 182 -16.99 -6.82 -10.95
C GLY A 182 -16.13 -5.72 -10.38
N LEU A 183 -15.68 -5.94 -9.13
CA LEU A 183 -14.76 -5.06 -8.40
C LEU A 183 -13.35 -5.65 -8.40
N TYR A 184 -12.38 -4.87 -8.83
CA TYR A 184 -11.00 -5.30 -8.96
C TYR A 184 -10.05 -4.37 -8.21
N TYR A 185 -9.13 -4.96 -7.46
CA TYR A 185 -8.08 -4.27 -6.74
C TYR A 185 -6.81 -4.24 -7.61
N ILE A 186 -6.70 -3.23 -8.47
CA ILE A 186 -5.62 -3.08 -9.44
C ILE A 186 -4.80 -1.83 -9.10
N ASN A 187 -3.48 -1.92 -9.23
CA ASN A 187 -2.60 -0.79 -8.96
C ASN A 187 -2.70 0.25 -10.11
N PRO A 188 -3.29 1.42 -9.85
CA PRO A 188 -3.50 2.44 -10.89
C PRO A 188 -2.20 3.09 -11.35
N LYS A 189 -1.13 3.00 -10.57
CA LYS A 189 0.20 3.51 -10.95
C LYS A 189 0.93 2.58 -11.92
N SER A 190 0.53 1.30 -11.97
CA SER A 190 1.17 0.30 -12.83
C SER A 190 0.28 -0.23 -13.95
N HIS A 191 -1.03 -0.09 -13.83
CA HIS A 191 -1.99 -0.58 -14.82
C HIS A 191 -3.08 0.45 -15.05
N GLN A 192 -3.46 0.58 -16.31
CA GLN A 192 -4.65 1.32 -16.74
C GLN A 192 -5.72 0.31 -17.15
N VAL A 193 -6.97 0.61 -16.82
CA VAL A 193 -8.12 -0.23 -17.20
C VAL A 193 -9.07 0.63 -18.05
N ASP A 194 -9.23 0.26 -19.30
CA ASP A 194 -10.14 0.90 -20.23
C ASP A 194 -11.44 0.10 -20.29
N LEU A 195 -12.58 0.75 -20.08
CA LEU A 195 -13.90 0.14 -20.14
C LEU A 195 -14.41 0.13 -21.58
N ILE A 196 -14.76 -1.06 -22.09
CA ILE A 196 -15.37 -1.23 -23.40
C ILE A 196 -16.78 -1.75 -23.19
N GLU A 197 -17.76 -1.04 -23.74
CA GLU A 197 -19.16 -1.46 -23.71
C GLU A 197 -19.37 -2.70 -24.59
N ILE A 198 -19.99 -3.71 -24.01
CA ILE A 198 -20.42 -4.91 -24.75
C ILE A 198 -21.92 -4.74 -25.01
N GLY A 199 -22.27 -3.91 -25.98
CA GLY A 199 -23.65 -3.73 -26.42
C GLY A 199 -23.98 -4.68 -27.56
N VAL A 200 -25.16 -5.29 -27.52
CA VAL A 200 -25.79 -5.83 -28.73
C VAL A 200 -26.39 -4.66 -29.47
N ASN A 201 -25.70 -4.16 -30.49
CA ASN A 201 -26.29 -3.19 -31.38
C ASN A 201 -27.35 -3.88 -32.24
N GLN A 202 -28.61 -3.76 -31.86
CA GLN A 202 -29.72 -4.20 -32.67
C GLN A 202 -29.97 -3.14 -33.76
N ILE A 203 -29.74 -3.51 -35.02
CA ILE A 203 -30.11 -2.69 -36.15
C ILE A 203 -31.36 -3.30 -36.75
N SER A 204 -32.50 -2.61 -36.64
CA SER A 204 -33.73 -2.98 -37.34
C SER A 204 -33.67 -2.47 -38.78
N LEU A 205 -33.64 -3.41 -39.73
CA LEU A 205 -33.59 -3.10 -41.16
C LEU A 205 -34.95 -2.79 -41.78
N SER A 206 -36.05 -3.00 -41.05
CA SER A 206 -37.39 -2.66 -41.53
C SER A 206 -38.05 -1.63 -40.63
N GLY A 207 -38.52 -0.53 -41.21
CA GLY A 207 -39.26 0.52 -40.51
C GLY A 207 -40.69 0.13 -40.07
N GLN A 208 -41.09 -1.15 -40.11
CA GLN A 208 -42.36 -1.66 -39.61
C GLN A 208 -42.13 -2.96 -38.86
N GLY A 209 -42.77 -3.06 -37.68
CA GLY A 209 -42.55 -4.11 -36.70
C GLY A 209 -42.62 -5.53 -37.27
N GLY A 210 -41.53 -6.25 -37.16
CA GLY A 210 -41.35 -7.62 -37.61
C GLY A 210 -40.02 -7.88 -38.32
N GLY A 211 -39.08 -6.94 -38.26
CA GLY A 211 -37.78 -7.04 -38.89
C GLY A 211 -36.82 -7.99 -38.14
N GLU A 212 -36.00 -8.66 -38.91
CA GLU A 212 -34.90 -9.50 -38.39
C GLU A 212 -33.93 -8.64 -37.58
N VAL A 213 -33.63 -9.10 -36.35
CA VAL A 213 -32.68 -8.43 -35.46
C VAL A 213 -31.27 -8.89 -35.84
N LEU A 214 -30.49 -7.99 -36.46
CA LEU A 214 -29.10 -8.26 -36.77
C LEU A 214 -28.21 -7.95 -35.57
N THR A 215 -27.61 -8.97 -35.03
CA THR A 215 -26.55 -8.83 -34.06
C THR A 215 -25.17 -8.68 -34.76
N LYS A 216 -24.16 -8.16 -34.09
CA LYS A 216 -22.82 -8.05 -34.64
C LYS A 216 -22.26 -9.40 -35.13
N ASN A 217 -22.66 -10.50 -34.50
CA ASN A 217 -22.29 -11.85 -34.90
C ASN A 217 -23.01 -12.28 -36.19
N THR A 218 -24.31 -11.93 -36.35
CA THR A 218 -25.10 -12.22 -37.55
C THR A 218 -24.53 -11.48 -38.77
N ILE A 219 -24.08 -10.22 -38.58
CA ILE A 219 -23.46 -9.44 -39.67
C ILE A 219 -22.11 -10.05 -40.09
N ALA A 220 -21.28 -10.50 -39.12
CA ALA A 220 -20.01 -11.16 -39.43
C ALA A 220 -20.20 -12.46 -40.21
N THR A 221 -21.20 -13.26 -39.86
CA THR A 221 -21.51 -14.54 -40.54
C THR A 221 -22.05 -14.28 -41.94
N SER A 222 -22.91 -13.28 -42.15
CA SER A 222 -23.44 -12.91 -43.49
C SER A 222 -22.34 -12.38 -44.41
N ASN A 223 -21.36 -11.65 -43.89
CA ASN A 223 -20.25 -11.14 -44.68
C ASN A 223 -19.29 -12.28 -45.12
N GLN A 224 -19.11 -13.34 -44.30
CA GLN A 224 -18.36 -14.51 -44.70
C GLN A 224 -19.08 -15.30 -45.83
N ALA A 225 -20.38 -15.48 -45.71
CA ALA A 225 -21.18 -16.17 -46.73
C ALA A 225 -21.23 -15.41 -48.08
N MET A 226 -21.09 -14.06 -48.07
CA MET A 226 -21.01 -13.25 -49.29
C MET A 226 -19.62 -13.27 -49.93
N GLN A 227 -18.58 -13.65 -49.23
CA GLN A 227 -17.23 -13.77 -49.79
C GLN A 227 -16.97 -15.13 -50.43
N GLU A 228 -17.83 -16.13 -50.20
CA GLU A 228 -17.77 -17.49 -50.78
C GLU A 228 -18.63 -17.68 -52.02
N LEU A 229 -19.35 -16.62 -52.47
CA LEU A 229 -20.11 -16.57 -53.71
C LEU A 229 -19.35 -15.78 -54.79
#